data_b47106852cc4a537406ed8748d035850
#
_entry.id   b47106852cc4a537406ed8748d035850
#
_cell.length_a   1.000
_cell.length_b   1.000
_cell.length_c   1.000
_cell.angle_alpha   90.00
_cell.angle_beta   90.00
_cell.angle_gamma   90.00
#
_symmetry.space_group_name_H-M   'P 1'
#
loop_
_entity.id
_entity.type
_entity.pdbx_description
1 polymer ?
#
loop_
_entity_poly.entity_id
_entity_poly.type
_entity_poly.pdbx_seq_one_letter_code
_entity_poly.pdbx_strand_id
1 'polypeptide(L)'
;MRRGAVRSMTKPTQRSPVEPRAELFPHGADVGVRGIGPTRDAAFEQAAFALTSAVTDPTRIALREVVDVTCEAPEDTYLLLDWLNALIYEMAVRRLVFGRFAVSIEGNRLRGRAWGEPVDQARHMPAVEPKGATLTALKVGVRDDGAWVAQCIVDV
;
A
#
# COMPACT_ATOMS: atom_id res chain seq x y z
N MET A 1 26.32 -34.15 -32.63
CA MET A 1 25.99 -33.63 -32.12
C MET A 1 25.53 -32.70 -31.72
N ARG A 2 25.28 -32.16 -31.50
CA ARG A 2 24.94 -31.37 -31.04
C ARG A 2 24.35 -30.71 -30.64
N ARG A 3 24.02 -30.35 -30.41
CA ARG A 3 23.62 -29.80 -30.02
C ARG A 3 23.16 -29.11 -29.22
N GLY A 4 23.13 -29.14 -28.56
CA GLY A 4 22.74 -28.55 -27.36
C GLY A 4 22.76 -27.12 -27.24
N ALA A 5 23.56 -26.57 -27.88
CA ALA A 5 23.67 -25.17 -27.80
C ALA A 5 22.38 -24.45 -27.95
N VAL A 6 21.49 -25.11 -28.56
CA VAL A 6 20.27 -24.44 -28.77
C VAL A 6 19.60 -23.96 -27.56
N ARG A 7 19.71 -24.73 -26.51
CA ARG A 7 18.99 -24.36 -25.42
C ARG A 7 19.30 -23.17 -24.82
N SER A 8 20.45 -22.82 -24.87
CA SER A 8 20.77 -21.63 -24.15
C SER A 8 20.11 -20.45 -24.76
N MET A 9 19.80 -20.52 -26.01
CA MET A 9 19.29 -19.42 -26.58
C MET A 9 17.90 -19.22 -26.30
N THR A 10 17.27 -20.22 -25.86
CA THR A 10 15.87 -20.09 -25.56
C THR A 10 15.62 -19.60 -24.16
N LYS A 11 16.66 -19.18 -23.50
CA LYS A 11 16.46 -18.63 -22.20
C LYS A 11 15.45 -17.52 -22.27
N PRO A 12 14.37 -17.59 -21.51
CA PRO A 12 13.37 -16.54 -21.54
C PRO A 12 13.95 -15.23 -21.08
N THR A 13 13.47 -14.17 -21.66
CA THR A 13 13.84 -12.86 -21.20
C THR A 13 13.40 -12.72 -19.77
N GLN A 14 14.34 -12.53 -18.90
CA GLN A 14 14.01 -12.34 -17.51
C GLN A 14 13.60 -10.91 -17.31
N ARG A 15 12.43 -10.72 -16.78
CA ARG A 15 12.00 -9.38 -16.38
C ARG A 15 12.67 -9.09 -15.06
N SER A 16 13.11 -7.85 -14.92
CA SER A 16 13.56 -7.38 -13.62
C SER A 16 12.40 -7.51 -12.63
N PRO A 17 12.66 -7.90 -11.39
CA PRO A 17 11.63 -7.94 -10.39
C PRO A 17 10.97 -6.59 -10.25
N VAL A 18 9.66 -6.58 -10.04
CA VAL A 18 8.94 -5.34 -9.80
C VAL A 18 9.35 -4.83 -8.42
N GLU A 19 9.90 -3.62 -8.40
CA GLU A 19 10.25 -2.98 -7.14
C GLU A 19 8.99 -2.47 -6.47
N PRO A 20 8.76 -2.81 -5.21
CA PRO A 20 7.64 -2.22 -4.46
C PRO A 20 7.83 -0.71 -4.36
N ARG A 21 6.77 0.04 -4.63
CA ARG A 21 6.83 1.50 -4.48
C ARG A 21 5.48 2.11 -4.19
N ALA A 22 5.51 3.21 -3.49
CA ALA A 22 4.35 4.01 -3.15
C ALA A 22 4.37 5.28 -3.97
N GLU A 23 3.21 5.69 -4.48
CA GLU A 23 3.05 6.90 -5.26
C GLU A 23 1.88 7.71 -4.76
N LEU A 24 2.04 9.03 -4.81
CA LEU A 24 0.95 9.96 -4.59
C LEU A 24 0.62 10.62 -5.92
N PHE A 25 -0.66 10.89 -6.15
CA PHE A 25 -1.06 11.63 -7.34
C PHE A 25 -2.16 12.63 -6.97
N PRO A 26 -2.20 13.78 -7.65
CA PRO A 26 -3.16 14.82 -7.30
C PRO A 26 -4.56 14.49 -7.79
N HIS A 27 -5.56 14.92 -7.03
CA HIS A 27 -6.95 14.80 -7.42
C HIS A 27 -7.76 15.92 -6.74
N GLY A 28 -7.78 17.11 -7.37
CA GLY A 28 -8.44 18.27 -6.79
C GLY A 28 -7.81 18.63 -5.46
N ALA A 29 -8.62 18.77 -4.43
CA ALA A 29 -8.17 19.09 -3.07
C ALA A 29 -7.78 17.83 -2.29
N ASP A 30 -8.02 16.67 -2.83
CA ASP A 30 -7.73 15.40 -2.18
C ASP A 30 -6.45 14.77 -2.72
N VAL A 31 -6.05 13.62 -2.19
CA VAL A 31 -4.83 12.98 -2.59
C VAL A 31 -5.10 11.55 -3.06
N GLY A 32 -4.48 11.18 -4.19
CA GLY A 32 -4.50 9.81 -4.65
C GLY A 32 -3.33 9.04 -4.06
N VAL A 33 -3.60 7.84 -3.57
CA VAL A 33 -2.58 6.93 -3.07
C VAL A 33 -2.52 5.72 -3.99
N ARG A 34 -1.31 5.28 -4.31
CA ARG A 34 -1.09 4.14 -5.20
C ARG A 34 0.05 3.29 -4.68
N GLY A 35 -0.22 2.01 -4.50
CA GLY A 35 0.81 1.03 -4.21
C GLY A 35 1.06 0.17 -5.42
N ILE A 36 2.33 -0.12 -5.70
CA ILE A 36 2.76 -0.97 -6.80
C ILE A 36 3.71 -2.01 -6.23
N GLY A 37 3.55 -3.25 -6.63
CA GLY A 37 4.43 -4.30 -6.15
C GLY A 37 4.35 -5.58 -6.97
N PRO A 38 5.22 -6.56 -6.66
CA PRO A 38 5.24 -7.83 -7.39
C PRO A 38 4.07 -8.74 -7.03
N THR A 39 3.40 -8.48 -5.92
CA THR A 39 2.28 -9.27 -5.44
C THR A 39 1.14 -8.35 -4.99
N ARG A 40 -0.05 -8.93 -4.84
CA ARG A 40 -1.19 -8.20 -4.30
C ARG A 40 -0.88 -7.68 -2.89
N ASP A 41 -0.25 -8.52 -2.06
CA ASP A 41 0.14 -8.14 -0.70
C ASP A 41 1.05 -6.91 -0.72
N ALA A 42 2.08 -6.93 -1.57
CA ALA A 42 3.02 -5.82 -1.68
C ALA A 42 2.34 -4.54 -2.15
N ALA A 43 1.43 -4.62 -3.09
CA ALA A 43 0.70 -3.44 -3.57
C ALA A 43 -0.15 -2.81 -2.46
N PHE A 44 -0.79 -3.64 -1.63
CA PHE A 44 -1.58 -3.16 -0.50
C PHE A 44 -0.70 -2.51 0.57
N GLU A 45 0.47 -3.10 0.83
CA GLU A 45 1.45 -2.51 1.77
C GLU A 45 1.90 -1.14 1.27
N GLN A 46 2.21 -1.05 -0.02
CA GLN A 46 2.68 0.21 -0.61
C GLN A 46 1.57 1.27 -0.69
N ALA A 47 0.33 0.87 -0.88
CA ALA A 47 -0.80 1.81 -0.83
C ALA A 47 -0.92 2.44 0.57
N ALA A 48 -0.75 1.64 1.61
CA ALA A 48 -0.72 2.13 2.99
C ALA A 48 0.49 3.04 3.23
N PHE A 49 1.65 2.70 2.67
CA PHE A 49 2.83 3.53 2.78
C PHE A 49 2.64 4.86 2.05
N ALA A 50 1.97 4.86 0.90
CA ALA A 50 1.60 6.09 0.21
C ALA A 50 0.70 6.98 1.08
N LEU A 51 -0.25 6.37 1.78
CA LEU A 51 -1.10 7.11 2.72
C LEU A 51 -0.26 7.80 3.80
N THR A 52 0.69 7.09 4.39
CA THR A 52 1.62 7.70 5.36
C THR A 52 2.39 8.85 4.74
N SER A 53 2.89 8.67 3.52
CA SER A 53 3.69 9.69 2.84
C SER A 53 2.90 10.98 2.59
N ALA A 54 1.57 10.89 2.46
CA ALA A 54 0.71 12.06 2.34
C ALA A 54 0.62 12.82 3.66
N VAL A 55 0.71 12.11 4.78
CA VAL A 55 0.57 12.70 6.12
C VAL A 55 1.89 13.27 6.63
N THR A 56 2.97 12.51 6.52
CA THR A 56 4.26 12.88 7.09
C THR A 56 5.39 12.12 6.41
N ASP A 57 6.62 12.49 6.71
CA ASP A 57 7.81 11.78 6.26
C ASP A 57 7.91 10.45 7.04
N PRO A 58 7.78 9.30 6.37
CA PRO A 58 7.80 8.01 7.06
C PRO A 58 9.11 7.72 7.80
N THR A 59 10.22 8.31 7.35
CA THR A 59 11.51 8.07 8.00
C THR A 59 11.60 8.68 9.40
N ARG A 60 10.65 9.54 9.75
CA ARG A 60 10.59 10.17 11.06
C ARG A 60 9.71 9.42 12.05
N ILE A 61 9.18 8.28 11.65
CA ILE A 61 8.27 7.51 12.50
C ILE A 61 9.02 6.36 13.16
N ALA A 62 9.02 6.34 14.49
CA ALA A 62 9.57 5.22 15.24
C ALA A 62 8.56 4.08 15.29
N LEU A 63 9.03 2.86 15.14
CA LEU A 63 8.17 1.67 15.04
C LEU A 63 8.01 1.03 16.42
N ARG A 64 7.30 1.73 17.31
CA ARG A 64 7.19 1.32 18.73
C ARG A 64 5.98 0.48 19.04
N GLU A 65 4.89 0.71 18.32
CA GLU A 65 3.60 0.04 18.56
C GLU A 65 3.18 -0.68 17.31
N VAL A 66 2.44 -1.76 17.49
CA VAL A 66 1.89 -2.51 16.37
C VAL A 66 0.38 -2.59 16.51
N VAL A 67 -0.32 -2.39 15.40
CA VAL A 67 -1.77 -2.54 15.32
C VAL A 67 -2.06 -3.65 14.33
N ASP A 68 -2.89 -4.61 14.74
CA ASP A 68 -3.34 -5.68 13.86
C ASP A 68 -4.69 -5.30 13.24
N VAL A 69 -4.83 -5.56 11.95
CA VAL A 69 -6.06 -5.28 11.20
C VAL A 69 -6.45 -6.53 10.43
N THR A 70 -7.73 -6.88 10.49
CA THR A 70 -8.29 -7.95 9.65
C THR A 70 -9.46 -7.38 8.88
N CYS A 71 -9.52 -7.70 7.59
CA CYS A 71 -10.59 -7.28 6.70
C CYS A 71 -11.06 -8.47 5.87
N GLU A 72 -12.31 -8.43 5.46
CA GLU A 72 -12.86 -9.43 4.55
C GLU A 72 -13.82 -8.71 3.62
N ALA A 73 -13.70 -8.93 2.32
CA ALA A 73 -14.54 -8.28 1.34
C ALA A 73 -14.65 -9.16 0.09
N PRO A 74 -15.77 -9.08 -0.65
CA PRO A 74 -15.97 -9.96 -1.82
C PRO A 74 -15.05 -9.65 -2.99
N GLU A 75 -14.50 -8.44 -3.06
CA GLU A 75 -13.64 -8.02 -4.16
C GLU A 75 -12.41 -7.30 -3.64
N ASP A 76 -11.30 -7.39 -4.39
CA ASP A 76 -10.04 -6.76 -4.00
C ASP A 76 -10.15 -5.24 -3.82
N THR A 77 -10.99 -4.59 -4.63
CA THR A 77 -11.19 -3.15 -4.52
C THR A 77 -11.77 -2.77 -3.17
N TYR A 78 -12.80 -3.50 -2.73
CA TYR A 78 -13.40 -3.25 -1.42
C TYR A 78 -12.48 -3.69 -0.28
N LEU A 79 -11.66 -4.70 -0.51
CA LEU A 79 -10.67 -5.13 0.47
C LEU A 79 -9.64 -4.02 0.70
N LEU A 80 -9.18 -3.36 -0.37
CA LEU A 80 -8.28 -2.22 -0.27
C LEU A 80 -8.94 -1.06 0.49
N LEU A 81 -10.18 -0.77 0.15
CA LEU A 81 -10.94 0.29 0.80
C LEU A 81 -11.03 0.04 2.31
N ASP A 82 -11.37 -1.18 2.70
CA ASP A 82 -11.49 -1.55 4.11
C ASP A 82 -10.14 -1.48 4.83
N TRP A 83 -9.07 -1.93 4.16
CA TRP A 83 -7.71 -1.88 4.72
C TRP A 83 -7.30 -0.43 5.01
N LEU A 84 -7.43 0.45 4.03
CA LEU A 84 -7.02 1.84 4.21
C LEU A 84 -7.91 2.56 5.23
N ASN A 85 -9.21 2.30 5.22
CA ASN A 85 -10.11 2.91 6.19
C ASN A 85 -9.88 2.41 7.61
N ALA A 86 -9.49 1.15 7.78
CA ALA A 86 -9.11 0.63 9.09
C ALA A 86 -7.88 1.36 9.64
N LEU A 87 -6.90 1.62 8.79
CA LEU A 87 -5.71 2.38 9.19
C LEU A 87 -6.06 3.82 9.53
N ILE A 88 -6.88 4.46 8.72
CA ILE A 88 -7.32 5.84 8.96
C ILE A 88 -8.08 5.93 10.29
N TYR A 89 -8.91 4.93 10.59
CA TYR A 89 -9.62 4.87 11.86
C TYR A 89 -8.65 4.81 13.04
N GLU A 90 -7.65 3.94 12.97
CA GLU A 90 -6.66 3.80 14.03
C GLU A 90 -5.82 5.07 14.19
N MET A 91 -5.49 5.72 13.08
CA MET A 91 -4.77 7.00 13.12
C MET A 91 -5.60 8.06 13.86
N ALA A 92 -6.88 8.11 13.58
CA ALA A 92 -7.77 9.12 14.18
C ALA A 92 -8.06 8.83 15.65
N VAL A 93 -8.42 7.60 15.98
CA VAL A 93 -8.86 7.23 17.33
C VAL A 93 -7.70 7.15 18.31
N ARG A 94 -6.59 6.54 17.89
CA ARG A 94 -5.42 6.38 18.74
C ARG A 94 -4.34 7.43 18.53
N ARG A 95 -4.56 8.34 17.58
CA ARG A 95 -3.62 9.39 17.24
C ARG A 95 -2.25 8.83 16.91
N LEU A 96 -2.23 7.81 16.06
CA LEU A 96 -1.00 7.15 15.62
C LEU A 96 -0.62 7.59 14.21
N VAL A 97 0.67 7.50 13.93
CA VAL A 97 1.19 7.49 12.55
C VAL A 97 1.96 6.21 12.36
N PHE A 98 1.88 5.63 11.16
CA PHE A 98 2.48 4.34 10.85
C PHE A 98 3.57 4.48 9.81
N GLY A 99 4.70 3.80 10.03
CA GLY A 99 5.85 3.85 9.13
C GLY A 99 6.18 2.53 8.46
N ARG A 100 5.50 1.44 8.84
CA ARG A 100 5.74 0.14 8.26
C ARG A 100 4.46 -0.68 8.25
N PHE A 101 4.31 -1.48 7.21
CA PHE A 101 3.12 -2.30 7.02
C PHE A 101 3.48 -3.69 6.56
N ALA A 102 2.72 -4.70 6.99
CA ALA A 102 2.81 -6.05 6.48
C ALA A 102 1.40 -6.54 6.20
N VAL A 103 1.20 -7.11 5.02
CA VAL A 103 -0.10 -7.57 4.57
C VAL A 103 0.00 -9.01 4.07
N SER A 104 -0.94 -9.84 4.48
CA SER A 104 -1.11 -11.19 3.97
C SER A 104 -2.56 -11.36 3.54
N ILE A 105 -2.78 -11.66 2.28
CA ILE A 105 -4.12 -11.82 1.73
C ILE A 105 -4.28 -13.25 1.23
N GLU A 106 -5.33 -13.92 1.73
CA GLU A 106 -5.70 -15.24 1.26
C GLU A 106 -7.16 -15.18 0.82
N GLY A 107 -7.39 -15.38 -0.49
CA GLY A 107 -8.72 -15.27 -1.05
C GLY A 107 -9.25 -13.85 -0.87
N ASN A 108 -10.31 -13.71 -0.08
CA ASN A 108 -10.97 -12.43 0.18
C ASN A 108 -10.71 -11.91 1.60
N ARG A 109 -9.72 -12.49 2.30
CA ARG A 109 -9.41 -12.10 3.68
C ARG A 109 -8.01 -11.51 3.76
N LEU A 110 -7.91 -10.37 4.41
CA LEU A 110 -6.66 -9.67 4.64
C LEU A 110 -6.32 -9.69 6.12
N ARG A 111 -5.05 -9.99 6.42
CA ARG A 111 -4.47 -9.79 7.73
C ARG A 111 -3.34 -8.79 7.56
N GLY A 112 -3.41 -7.69 8.28
CA GLY A 112 -2.42 -6.64 8.19
C GLY A 112 -1.86 -6.26 9.53
N ARG A 113 -0.66 -5.71 9.50
CA ARG A 113 -0.02 -5.10 10.65
C ARG A 113 0.53 -3.76 10.26
N ALA A 114 0.41 -2.81 11.17
CA ALA A 114 0.96 -1.48 10.99
C ALA A 114 1.77 -1.12 12.23
N TRP A 115 3.00 -0.70 12.01
CA TRP A 115 3.90 -0.30 13.09
C TRP A 115 4.07 1.22 13.07
N GLY A 116 3.99 1.82 14.24
CA GLY A 116 4.13 3.26 14.33
C GLY A 116 4.24 3.75 15.76
N GLU A 117 3.82 4.97 15.98
CA GLU A 117 3.91 5.65 17.27
C GLU A 117 2.87 6.76 17.35
N PRO A 118 2.61 7.27 18.57
CA PRO A 118 1.73 8.44 18.71
C PRO A 118 2.27 9.64 17.94
N VAL A 119 1.38 10.43 17.37
CA VAL A 119 1.74 11.64 16.64
C VAL A 119 2.45 12.62 17.56
N ASP A 120 3.60 13.13 17.09
CA ASP A 120 4.32 14.22 17.71
C ASP A 120 4.33 15.36 16.72
N GLN A 121 3.62 16.44 17.02
CA GLN A 121 3.45 17.54 16.07
C GLN A 121 4.79 18.14 15.62
N ALA A 122 5.73 18.29 16.53
CA ALA A 122 7.01 18.89 16.21
C ALA A 122 7.88 17.99 15.33
N ARG A 123 7.85 16.67 15.59
CA ARG A 123 8.68 15.74 14.82
C ARG A 123 8.03 15.28 13.53
N HIS A 124 6.74 15.01 13.56
CA HIS A 124 6.04 14.49 12.40
C HIS A 124 5.48 15.56 11.48
N MET A 125 5.13 16.72 12.02
CA MET A 125 4.58 17.86 11.27
C MET A 125 3.54 17.40 10.23
N PRO A 126 2.44 16.77 10.68
CA PRO A 126 1.49 16.21 9.73
C PRO A 126 0.91 17.29 8.82
N ALA A 127 0.96 17.00 7.51
CA ALA A 127 0.53 17.95 6.48
C ALA A 127 -0.96 17.92 6.24
N VAL A 128 -1.57 16.74 6.38
CA VAL A 128 -3.00 16.53 6.17
C VAL A 128 -3.51 15.53 7.19
N GLU A 129 -4.83 15.56 7.40
CA GLU A 129 -5.51 14.57 8.22
C GLU A 129 -6.41 13.74 7.30
N PRO A 130 -6.08 12.47 7.05
CA PRO A 130 -6.92 11.66 6.19
C PRO A 130 -8.27 11.41 6.86
N LYS A 131 -9.35 11.58 6.10
CA LYS A 131 -10.70 11.41 6.60
C LYS A 131 -11.30 10.07 6.17
N GLY A 132 -10.94 9.60 4.98
CA GLY A 132 -11.44 8.33 4.49
C GLY A 132 -10.93 8.01 3.10
N ALA A 133 -10.75 6.73 2.85
CA ALA A 133 -10.53 6.21 1.50
C ALA A 133 -11.86 6.14 0.79
N THR A 134 -11.88 6.43 -0.51
CA THR A 134 -13.12 6.57 -1.27
C THR A 134 -13.18 5.63 -2.45
N LEU A 135 -14.37 5.55 -3.06
CA LEU A 135 -14.57 4.76 -4.27
C LEU A 135 -14.00 5.44 -5.51
N THR A 136 -13.58 6.70 -5.40
CA THR A 136 -13.08 7.45 -6.54
C THR A 136 -11.72 6.88 -6.96
N ALA A 137 -11.56 6.58 -8.23
CA ALA A 137 -10.36 5.98 -8.81
C ALA A 137 -9.93 4.68 -8.11
N LEU A 138 -10.85 4.01 -7.43
CA LEU A 138 -10.59 2.77 -6.72
C LEU A 138 -10.30 1.66 -7.71
N LYS A 139 -9.11 1.09 -7.63
CA LYS A 139 -8.66 0.09 -8.58
C LYS A 139 -7.64 -0.83 -7.94
N VAL A 140 -7.82 -2.13 -8.17
CA VAL A 140 -6.82 -3.14 -7.80
C VAL A 140 -6.72 -4.10 -8.98
N GLY A 141 -5.52 -4.39 -9.44
CA GLY A 141 -5.33 -5.32 -10.53
C GLY A 141 -3.88 -5.46 -10.94
N VAL A 142 -3.67 -6.26 -11.96
CA VAL A 142 -2.34 -6.54 -12.52
C VAL A 142 -2.18 -5.76 -13.82
N ARG A 143 -1.07 -5.07 -13.96
CA ARG A 143 -0.74 -4.34 -15.18
C ARG A 143 -0.11 -5.27 -16.20
N ASP A 144 0.05 -4.76 -17.43
CA ASP A 144 0.65 -5.54 -18.52
C ASP A 144 2.07 -6.01 -18.20
N ASP A 145 2.80 -5.27 -17.38
CA ASP A 145 4.15 -5.64 -16.97
C ASP A 145 4.19 -6.65 -15.82
N GLY A 146 3.03 -7.13 -15.37
CA GLY A 146 2.93 -8.10 -14.29
C GLY A 146 2.90 -7.49 -12.90
N ALA A 147 3.03 -6.18 -12.78
CA ALA A 147 2.97 -5.51 -11.48
C ALA A 147 1.53 -5.40 -10.99
N TRP A 148 1.34 -5.60 -9.70
CA TRP A 148 0.07 -5.31 -9.03
C TRP A 148 -0.01 -3.83 -8.70
N VAL A 149 -1.20 -3.28 -8.86
CA VAL A 149 -1.50 -1.88 -8.51
C VAL A 149 -2.71 -1.85 -7.61
N ALA A 150 -2.63 -1.06 -6.54
CA ALA A 150 -3.74 -0.82 -5.61
C ALA A 150 -3.82 0.67 -5.38
N GLN A 151 -4.95 1.29 -5.70
CA GLN A 151 -5.07 2.75 -5.62
C GLN A 151 -6.48 3.22 -5.31
N CYS A 152 -6.57 4.38 -4.71
CA CYS A 152 -7.83 5.12 -4.58
C CYS A 152 -7.53 6.57 -4.20
N ILE A 153 -8.57 7.39 -4.19
CA ILE A 153 -8.50 8.76 -3.69
C ILE A 153 -8.84 8.75 -2.20
N VAL A 154 -8.07 9.48 -1.43
CA VAL A 154 -8.28 9.66 0.00
C VAL A 154 -8.72 11.10 0.26
N ASP A 155 -9.85 11.25 0.94
CA ASP A 155 -10.34 12.57 1.37
C ASP A 155 -9.45 13.08 2.51
N VAL A 156 -9.09 14.33 2.43
CA VAL A 156 -8.24 14.97 3.45
C VAL A 156 -8.84 16.27 3.97
#